data_6536cba84215db8e9ce5c782a05ec9c6
#
_entry.id   6536cba84215db8e9ce5c782a05ec9c6
#
_cell.length_a   1.000
_cell.length_b   1.000
_cell.length_c   1.000
_cell.angle_alpha   90.00
_cell.angle_beta   90.00
_cell.angle_gamma   90.00
#
_symmetry.space_group_name_H-M   'P 1'
#
loop_
_entity.id
_entity.type
_entity.pdbx_description
1 polymer ?
#
loop_
_entity_poly.entity_id
_entity_poly.type
_entity_poly.pdbx_seq_one_letter_code
_entity_poly.pdbx_strand_id
1 'polypeptide(L)'
;MYPVPIATTVFRQVPPVDMEIVPTVYITLEALRQTNVKTADLANRIVTRILAMATRHKIGNINEVQFDYDWTATTQNSYFELCRIAKDSLHGKGIELSSTIRLHQLRGDCPPVDRGVLMLYNTGALRNAETKNSILDYSDVAPYLTNTNYRLHLDFAYPAFAWGIWFRDNRFKAILRTTDFSDLTYYRRQSDGTYKVLKNHYLESHELQKGDIIRLESSRYDEVLKVKQLAEKRLKDDSYSVLLYHLDSTCISNYTTDEIETLYDRL
;
A
#
# COMPACT_ATOMS: atom_id res chain seq x y z
N MET A 1 -15.06 -13.13 19.82
CA MET A 1 -15.50 -13.28 18.40
C MET A 1 -14.25 -13.45 17.57
N TYR A 2 -14.18 -14.38 16.65
CA TYR A 2 -13.01 -14.54 15.77
C TYR A 2 -13.01 -13.44 14.69
N PRO A 3 -11.82 -12.96 14.25
CA PRO A 3 -11.73 -12.07 13.10
C PRO A 3 -12.37 -12.71 11.88
N VAL A 4 -13.16 -11.93 11.16
CA VAL A 4 -13.80 -12.35 9.91
C VAL A 4 -13.30 -11.45 8.77
N PRO A 5 -13.21 -11.94 7.53
CA PRO A 5 -12.82 -11.11 6.41
C PRO A 5 -13.79 -9.93 6.23
N ILE A 6 -13.25 -8.72 6.15
CA ILE A 6 -14.03 -7.50 5.91
C ILE A 6 -14.35 -7.37 4.42
N ALA A 7 -13.38 -7.71 3.57
CA ALA A 7 -13.50 -7.70 2.12
C ALA A 7 -12.81 -8.94 1.54
N THR A 8 -13.21 -9.31 0.33
CA THR A 8 -12.65 -10.47 -0.38
C THR A 8 -12.58 -10.14 -1.86
N THR A 9 -11.43 -10.38 -2.48
CA THR A 9 -11.26 -10.25 -3.93
C THR A 9 -12.15 -11.25 -4.66
N VAL A 10 -12.84 -10.78 -5.69
CA VAL A 10 -13.65 -11.60 -6.60
C VAL A 10 -13.05 -11.52 -7.99
N PHE A 11 -12.61 -12.63 -8.51
CA PHE A 11 -12.14 -12.73 -9.89
C PHE A 11 -13.34 -12.86 -10.83
N ARG A 12 -13.48 -11.94 -11.77
CA ARG A 12 -14.53 -12.01 -12.83
C ARG A 12 -14.14 -12.95 -13.96
N GLN A 13 -12.85 -13.18 -14.13
CA GLN A 13 -12.25 -14.07 -15.12
C GLN A 13 -11.11 -14.86 -14.47
N VAL A 14 -10.76 -16.01 -15.02
CA VAL A 14 -9.58 -16.75 -14.59
C VAL A 14 -8.35 -15.95 -15.04
N PRO A 15 -7.39 -15.69 -14.14
CA PRO A 15 -6.16 -15.02 -14.52
C PRO A 15 -5.41 -15.79 -15.62
N PRO A 16 -4.66 -15.09 -16.52
CA PRO A 16 -3.79 -15.74 -17.49
C PRO A 16 -2.82 -16.72 -16.81
N VAL A 17 -2.53 -17.83 -17.48
CA VAL A 17 -1.69 -18.91 -16.91
C VAL A 17 -0.22 -18.56 -16.77
N ASP A 18 0.24 -17.55 -17.51
CA ASP A 18 1.58 -16.98 -17.47
C ASP A 18 1.75 -15.88 -16.42
N MET A 19 0.65 -15.54 -15.72
CA MET A 19 0.66 -14.53 -14.65
C MET A 19 0.74 -15.20 -13.30
N GLU A 20 1.77 -14.88 -12.53
CA GLU A 20 1.86 -15.24 -11.12
C GLU A 20 0.93 -14.37 -10.28
N ILE A 21 0.18 -15.00 -9.39
CA ILE A 21 -0.70 -14.30 -8.46
C ILE A 21 -0.16 -14.48 -7.04
N VAL A 22 0.17 -13.36 -6.39
CA VAL A 22 0.55 -13.30 -4.99
C VAL A 22 -0.65 -12.85 -4.15
N PRO A 23 -1.35 -13.78 -3.47
CA PRO A 23 -2.46 -13.40 -2.60
C PRO A 23 -1.97 -12.52 -1.44
N THR A 24 -2.49 -11.31 -1.35
CA THR A 24 -2.14 -10.37 -0.29
C THR A 24 -3.28 -10.27 0.73
N VAL A 25 -2.95 -10.44 2.01
CA VAL A 25 -3.90 -10.33 3.12
C VAL A 25 -3.61 -9.07 3.94
N TYR A 26 -4.47 -8.07 3.82
CA TYR A 26 -4.46 -6.94 4.74
C TYR A 26 -5.01 -7.35 6.10
N ILE A 27 -4.20 -7.20 7.14
CA ILE A 27 -4.54 -7.53 8.51
C ILE A 27 -4.78 -6.23 9.27
N THR A 28 -5.95 -6.07 9.88
CA THR A 28 -6.23 -4.85 10.66
C THR A 28 -5.58 -4.91 12.04
N LEU A 29 -5.32 -3.74 12.64
CA LEU A 29 -4.77 -3.65 14.00
C LEU A 29 -5.65 -4.39 15.02
N GLU A 30 -6.96 -4.31 14.85
CA GLU A 30 -7.94 -4.94 15.73
C GLU A 30 -7.86 -6.46 15.69
N ALA A 31 -7.54 -7.05 14.53
CA ALA A 31 -7.45 -8.49 14.37
C ALA A 31 -6.40 -9.13 15.28
N LEU A 32 -5.26 -8.43 15.53
CA LEU A 32 -4.19 -8.91 16.40
C LEU A 32 -4.27 -8.40 17.85
N ARG A 33 -5.07 -7.36 18.11
CA ARG A 33 -5.30 -6.85 19.47
C ARG A 33 -6.34 -7.64 20.26
N GLN A 34 -7.10 -8.50 19.60
CA GLN A 34 -8.13 -9.33 20.27
C GLN A 34 -7.44 -10.42 21.09
N THR A 35 -7.44 -10.27 22.41
CA THR A 35 -6.80 -11.17 23.38
C THR A 35 -7.41 -12.60 23.40
N ASN A 36 -8.59 -12.79 22.81
CA ASN A 36 -9.31 -14.06 22.82
C ASN A 36 -9.03 -14.94 21.58
N VAL A 37 -8.22 -14.45 20.63
CA VAL A 37 -7.86 -15.20 19.43
C VAL A 37 -6.43 -15.71 19.57
N LYS A 38 -6.26 -17.02 19.54
CA LYS A 38 -4.92 -17.61 19.49
C LYS A 38 -4.31 -17.29 18.13
N THR A 39 -3.10 -16.74 18.13
CA THR A 39 -2.36 -16.36 16.92
C THR A 39 -2.26 -17.54 15.93
N ALA A 40 -2.05 -18.77 16.45
CA ALA A 40 -2.00 -19.96 15.64
C ALA A 40 -3.32 -20.25 14.90
N ASP A 41 -4.46 -20.08 15.56
CA ASP A 41 -5.77 -20.30 14.94
C ASP A 41 -6.01 -19.26 13.80
N LEU A 42 -5.60 -18.02 14.02
CA LEU A 42 -5.71 -16.98 13.01
C LEU A 42 -4.81 -17.29 11.80
N ALA A 43 -3.54 -17.65 12.02
CA ALA A 43 -2.61 -18.02 10.95
C ALA A 43 -3.16 -19.16 10.11
N ASN A 44 -3.61 -20.24 10.74
CA ASN A 44 -4.16 -21.41 10.05
C ASN A 44 -5.43 -21.06 9.25
N ARG A 45 -6.31 -20.23 9.78
CA ARG A 45 -7.53 -19.77 9.07
C ARG A 45 -7.18 -18.93 7.86
N ILE A 46 -6.21 -18.02 7.97
CA ILE A 46 -5.74 -17.20 6.84
C ILE A 46 -5.20 -18.09 5.74
N VAL A 47 -4.25 -18.98 6.05
CA VAL A 47 -3.64 -19.89 5.06
C VAL A 47 -4.69 -20.80 4.41
N THR A 48 -5.55 -21.44 5.21
CA THR A 48 -6.63 -22.30 4.69
C THR A 48 -7.55 -21.53 3.75
N ARG A 49 -7.93 -20.29 4.11
CA ARG A 49 -8.80 -19.47 3.27
C ARG A 49 -8.15 -19.10 1.95
N ILE A 50 -6.88 -18.68 1.96
CA ILE A 50 -6.15 -18.34 0.73
C ILE A 50 -6.15 -19.53 -0.22
N LEU A 51 -5.76 -20.70 0.24
CA LEU A 51 -5.69 -21.91 -0.56
C LEU A 51 -7.07 -22.33 -1.10
N ALA A 52 -8.11 -22.24 -0.29
CA ALA A 52 -9.49 -22.51 -0.71
C ALA A 52 -9.96 -21.52 -1.78
N MET A 53 -9.59 -20.23 -1.66
CA MET A 53 -9.91 -19.22 -2.67
C MET A 53 -9.15 -19.46 -3.98
N ALA A 54 -7.87 -19.81 -3.91
CA ALA A 54 -7.08 -20.15 -5.10
C ALA A 54 -7.71 -21.30 -5.86
N THR A 55 -8.06 -22.38 -5.16
CA THR A 55 -8.75 -23.52 -5.76
C THR A 55 -10.10 -23.13 -6.38
N ARG A 56 -10.89 -22.34 -5.66
CA ARG A 56 -12.23 -21.90 -6.13
C ARG A 56 -12.13 -21.05 -7.40
N HIS A 57 -11.14 -20.19 -7.49
CA HIS A 57 -10.95 -19.28 -8.63
C HIS A 57 -10.03 -19.84 -9.72
N LYS A 58 -9.64 -21.12 -9.60
CA LYS A 58 -8.75 -21.79 -10.54
C LYS A 58 -7.44 -21.02 -10.77
N ILE A 59 -6.95 -20.35 -9.73
CA ILE A 59 -5.64 -19.75 -9.73
C ILE A 59 -4.63 -20.90 -9.70
N GLY A 60 -3.67 -20.87 -10.60
CA GLY A 60 -2.63 -21.89 -10.71
C GLY A 60 -1.74 -21.97 -9.47
N ASN A 61 -0.54 -22.42 -9.59
CA ASN A 61 0.39 -22.50 -8.48
C ASN A 61 0.64 -21.11 -7.88
N ILE A 62 0.38 -21.00 -6.57
CA ILE A 62 0.76 -19.85 -5.78
C ILE A 62 2.14 -20.16 -5.22
N ASN A 63 3.14 -19.34 -5.57
CA ASN A 63 4.50 -19.49 -5.07
C ASN A 63 4.77 -18.62 -3.85
N GLU A 64 3.97 -17.57 -3.66
CA GLU A 64 4.12 -16.60 -2.58
C GLU A 64 2.75 -16.17 -2.03
N VAL A 65 2.69 -15.92 -0.71
CA VAL A 65 1.59 -15.24 -0.02
C VAL A 65 2.16 -14.03 0.69
N GLN A 66 1.48 -12.88 0.61
CA GLN A 66 1.92 -11.66 1.25
C GLN A 66 1.00 -11.26 2.40
N PHE A 67 1.59 -10.88 3.55
CA PHE A 67 0.88 -10.22 4.64
C PHE A 67 1.12 -8.72 4.62
N ASP A 68 0.03 -7.95 4.68
CA ASP A 68 0.07 -6.50 4.79
C ASP A 68 -0.41 -6.07 6.17
N TYR A 69 0.54 -5.65 7.01
CA TYR A 69 0.26 -5.22 8.37
C TYR A 69 1.21 -4.11 8.82
N ASP A 70 0.64 -3.05 9.36
CA ASP A 70 1.40 -1.94 9.94
C ASP A 70 1.60 -2.19 11.46
N TRP A 71 2.59 -3.04 11.79
CA TRP A 71 2.87 -3.35 13.20
C TRP A 71 3.55 -2.19 13.92
N THR A 72 3.22 -2.09 15.19
CA THR A 72 3.81 -1.15 16.14
C THR A 72 4.60 -1.91 17.20
N ALA A 73 5.35 -1.22 18.05
CA ALA A 73 6.07 -1.84 19.16
C ALA A 73 5.16 -2.72 20.06
N THR A 74 3.87 -2.38 20.18
CA THR A 74 2.92 -3.15 21.00
C THR A 74 2.33 -4.38 20.31
N THR A 75 2.38 -4.44 18.98
CA THR A 75 1.79 -5.55 18.19
C THR A 75 2.84 -6.39 17.47
N GLN A 76 4.10 -5.99 17.50
CA GLN A 76 5.21 -6.68 16.79
C GLN A 76 5.29 -8.15 17.16
N ASN A 77 5.33 -8.49 18.45
CA ASN A 77 5.47 -9.87 18.90
C ASN A 77 4.34 -10.77 18.40
N SER A 78 3.10 -10.30 18.48
CA SER A 78 1.93 -11.05 17.99
C SER A 78 1.96 -11.21 16.48
N TYR A 79 2.39 -10.18 15.75
CA TYR A 79 2.54 -10.25 14.31
C TYR A 79 3.67 -11.20 13.89
N PHE A 80 4.82 -11.13 14.55
CA PHE A 80 5.96 -12.02 14.25
C PHE A 80 5.62 -13.48 14.54
N GLU A 81 4.88 -13.75 15.62
CA GLU A 81 4.36 -15.08 15.89
C GLU A 81 3.40 -15.56 14.79
N LEU A 82 2.47 -14.69 14.33
CA LEU A 82 1.59 -14.98 13.21
C LEU A 82 2.37 -15.35 11.94
N CYS A 83 3.38 -14.54 11.60
CA CYS A 83 4.24 -14.77 10.44
C CYS A 83 4.97 -16.12 10.55
N ARG A 84 5.58 -16.43 11.69
CA ARG A 84 6.29 -17.69 11.89
C ARG A 84 5.40 -18.91 11.67
N ILE A 85 4.21 -18.91 12.27
CA ILE A 85 3.27 -20.03 12.13
C ILE A 85 2.75 -20.15 10.69
N ALA A 86 2.41 -19.02 10.06
CA ALA A 86 1.95 -19.01 8.68
C ALA A 86 3.05 -19.47 7.72
N LYS A 87 4.29 -19.01 7.91
CA LYS A 87 5.47 -19.42 7.12
C LYS A 87 5.70 -20.93 7.20
N ASP A 88 5.71 -21.51 8.39
CA ASP A 88 5.86 -22.96 8.58
C ASP A 88 4.79 -23.75 7.83
N SER A 89 3.53 -23.28 7.90
CA SER A 89 2.41 -23.91 7.20
C SER A 89 2.49 -23.78 5.67
N LEU A 90 2.98 -22.66 5.16
CA LEU A 90 3.14 -22.39 3.73
C LEU A 90 4.35 -23.12 3.16
N HIS A 91 5.49 -23.14 3.87
CA HIS A 91 6.69 -23.85 3.46
C HIS A 91 6.45 -25.36 3.30
N GLY A 92 5.61 -25.96 4.15
CA GLY A 92 5.16 -27.35 3.98
C GLY A 92 4.41 -27.63 2.65
N LYS A 93 4.11 -26.57 1.88
CA LYS A 93 3.45 -26.62 0.57
C LYS A 93 4.30 -26.02 -0.56
N GLY A 94 5.55 -25.65 -0.27
CA GLY A 94 6.45 -25.00 -1.22
C GLY A 94 6.08 -23.54 -1.53
N ILE A 95 5.40 -22.85 -0.61
CA ILE A 95 4.95 -21.46 -0.79
C ILE A 95 5.74 -20.56 0.16
N GLU A 96 6.28 -19.45 -0.36
CA GLU A 96 6.96 -18.43 0.42
C GLU A 96 5.97 -17.49 1.11
N LEU A 97 6.40 -16.88 2.21
CA LEU A 97 5.68 -15.80 2.89
C LEU A 97 6.45 -14.50 2.78
N SER A 98 5.81 -13.45 2.24
CA SER A 98 6.33 -12.09 2.29
C SER A 98 5.51 -11.19 3.22
N SER A 99 6.07 -10.02 3.54
CA SER A 99 5.39 -8.99 4.33
C SER A 99 5.66 -7.61 3.77
N THR A 100 4.64 -6.74 3.77
CA THR A 100 4.85 -5.33 3.52
C THR A 100 5.66 -4.71 4.66
N ILE A 101 6.57 -3.80 4.30
CA ILE A 101 7.46 -3.09 5.23
C ILE A 101 7.20 -1.59 5.05
N ARG A 102 6.94 -0.89 6.16
CA ARG A 102 6.84 0.57 6.18
C ARG A 102 8.21 1.20 6.40
N LEU A 103 8.41 2.43 5.96
CA LEU A 103 9.69 3.15 6.12
C LEU A 103 10.18 3.16 7.59
N HIS A 104 9.30 3.45 8.54
CA HIS A 104 9.65 3.50 9.97
C HIS A 104 10.09 2.14 10.53
N GLN A 105 9.63 1.04 9.94
CA GLN A 105 9.95 -0.33 10.35
C GLN A 105 11.37 -0.75 9.94
N LEU A 106 12.01 -0.04 8.99
CA LEU A 106 13.41 -0.27 8.61
C LEU A 106 14.41 -0.08 9.77
N ARG A 107 14.00 0.56 10.84
CA ARG A 107 14.83 0.77 12.06
C ARG A 107 14.60 -0.28 13.15
N GLY A 108 13.68 -1.19 12.93
CA GLY A 108 13.29 -2.24 13.88
C GLY A 108 13.75 -3.63 13.48
N ASP A 109 13.20 -4.61 14.15
CA ASP A 109 13.45 -6.02 13.84
C ASP A 109 12.71 -6.44 12.57
N CYS A 110 13.30 -7.42 11.86
CA CYS A 110 12.69 -8.01 10.68
C CYS A 110 11.63 -9.03 11.06
N PRO A 111 10.46 -9.05 10.42
CA PRO A 111 9.49 -10.12 10.60
C PRO A 111 10.08 -11.45 10.09
N PRO A 112 9.70 -12.60 10.68
CA PRO A 112 10.22 -13.92 10.29
C PRO A 112 9.51 -14.41 9.01
N VAL A 113 9.75 -13.73 7.90
CA VAL A 113 9.24 -14.03 6.55
C VAL A 113 10.41 -14.30 5.60
N ASP A 114 10.14 -14.66 4.34
CA ASP A 114 11.19 -14.94 3.35
C ASP A 114 11.71 -13.67 2.71
N ARG A 115 10.82 -12.72 2.42
CA ARG A 115 11.16 -11.39 1.87
C ARG A 115 10.22 -10.31 2.35
N GLY A 116 10.63 -9.05 2.20
CA GLY A 116 9.80 -7.89 2.48
C GLY A 116 9.48 -7.12 1.20
N VAL A 117 8.35 -6.43 1.18
CA VAL A 117 8.02 -5.44 0.16
C VAL A 117 8.01 -4.07 0.80
N LEU A 118 9.04 -3.27 0.54
CA LEU A 118 9.16 -1.92 1.08
C LEU A 118 8.17 -1.00 0.38
N MET A 119 7.23 -0.47 1.14
CA MET A 119 6.23 0.48 0.64
C MET A 119 6.82 1.89 0.61
N LEU A 120 7.19 2.35 -0.58
CA LEU A 120 7.72 3.68 -0.86
C LEU A 120 6.57 4.61 -1.27
N TYR A 121 5.52 4.64 -0.46
CA TYR A 121 4.35 5.53 -0.62
C TYR A 121 3.64 5.74 0.73
N ASN A 122 2.68 6.68 0.77
CA ASN A 122 2.04 7.18 1.99
C ASN A 122 3.09 7.72 2.99
N THR A 123 4.01 8.52 2.49
CA THR A 123 5.19 8.99 3.23
C THR A 123 4.91 10.22 4.07
N GLY A 124 3.95 11.04 3.66
CA GLY A 124 3.64 12.31 4.30
C GLY A 124 2.46 12.27 5.27
N ALA A 125 2.31 13.34 6.03
CA ALA A 125 1.24 13.52 7.01
C ALA A 125 -0.10 13.87 6.33
N LEU A 126 -0.84 12.86 5.86
CA LEU A 126 -2.10 12.98 5.12
C LEU A 126 -3.10 13.96 5.76
N ARG A 127 -3.22 13.94 7.10
CA ARG A 127 -4.19 14.75 7.85
C ARG A 127 -3.73 16.18 8.12
N ASN A 128 -2.48 16.51 7.83
CA ASN A 128 -1.95 17.86 7.97
C ASN A 128 -2.28 18.66 6.70
N ALA A 129 -2.98 19.80 6.86
CA ALA A 129 -3.36 20.66 5.73
C ALA A 129 -2.14 21.28 5.03
N GLU A 130 -1.01 21.45 5.72
CA GLU A 130 0.22 22.04 5.20
C GLU A 130 1.07 21.05 4.36
N THR A 131 0.76 19.74 4.41
CA THR A 131 1.46 18.74 3.59
C THR A 131 1.20 19.02 2.11
N LYS A 132 2.23 19.02 1.29
CA LYS A 132 2.09 19.26 -0.16
C LYS A 132 1.62 18.01 -0.90
N ASN A 133 2.23 16.87 -0.60
CA ASN A 133 1.88 15.57 -1.17
C ASN A 133 2.14 14.49 -0.13
N SER A 134 1.09 13.80 0.31
CA SER A 134 1.23 12.73 1.30
C SER A 134 1.44 11.35 0.66
N ILE A 135 1.31 11.25 -0.66
CA ILE A 135 1.53 10.00 -1.39
C ILE A 135 3.02 9.67 -1.41
N LEU A 136 3.85 10.57 -1.90
CA LEU A 136 5.29 10.39 -1.97
C LEU A 136 5.99 11.74 -1.99
N ASP A 137 6.99 11.89 -1.11
CA ASP A 137 7.95 12.99 -1.13
C ASP A 137 9.34 12.42 -0.83
N TYR A 138 10.32 12.76 -1.67
CA TYR A 138 11.70 12.31 -1.51
C TYR A 138 12.29 12.71 -0.15
N SER A 139 11.93 13.88 0.36
CA SER A 139 12.42 14.37 1.65
C SER A 139 11.90 13.56 2.84
N ASP A 140 10.73 12.95 2.70
CA ASP A 140 10.17 12.04 3.72
C ASP A 140 10.85 10.66 3.68
N VAL A 141 11.27 10.19 2.50
CA VAL A 141 11.86 8.86 2.30
C VAL A 141 13.35 8.83 2.64
N ALA A 142 14.11 9.83 2.19
CA ALA A 142 15.56 9.85 2.23
C ALA A 142 16.18 9.59 3.62
N PRO A 143 15.64 10.12 4.74
CA PRO A 143 16.16 9.86 6.08
C PRO A 143 16.06 8.40 6.53
N TYR A 144 15.12 7.63 6.00
CA TYR A 144 14.96 6.21 6.33
C TYR A 144 15.93 5.32 5.56
N LEU A 145 16.25 5.68 4.31
CA LEU A 145 17.13 4.90 3.46
C LEU A 145 18.62 5.19 3.67
N THR A 146 18.98 6.33 4.28
CA THR A 146 20.37 6.77 4.38
C THR A 146 21.23 5.92 5.31
N ASN A 147 20.67 5.37 6.39
CA ASN A 147 21.39 4.62 7.41
C ASN A 147 20.62 3.35 7.81
N THR A 148 20.14 2.60 6.83
CA THR A 148 19.47 1.33 7.12
C THR A 148 20.42 0.15 6.96
N ASN A 149 20.34 -0.80 7.88
CA ASN A 149 20.99 -2.11 7.80
C ASN A 149 19.93 -3.19 7.97
N TYR A 150 18.86 -3.09 7.21
CA TYR A 150 17.76 -4.04 7.28
C TYR A 150 18.19 -5.38 6.67
N ARG A 151 18.03 -6.46 7.43
CA ARG A 151 18.60 -7.78 7.07
C ARG A 151 17.70 -8.60 6.14
N LEU A 152 16.44 -8.22 6.04
CA LEU A 152 15.50 -8.91 5.17
C LEU A 152 15.71 -8.45 3.73
N HIS A 153 15.70 -9.38 2.78
CA HIS A 153 15.61 -9.05 1.35
C HIS A 153 14.38 -8.19 1.07
N LEU A 154 14.53 -7.11 0.30
CA LEU A 154 13.47 -6.15 0.03
C LEU A 154 13.20 -6.01 -1.47
N ASP A 155 11.94 -6.23 -1.84
CA ASP A 155 11.34 -5.73 -3.06
C ASP A 155 10.78 -4.31 -2.83
N PHE A 156 10.53 -3.55 -3.89
CA PHE A 156 10.11 -2.14 -3.79
C PHE A 156 8.74 -1.91 -4.39
N ALA A 157 7.84 -1.29 -3.63
CA ALA A 157 6.53 -0.88 -4.10
C ALA A 157 6.44 0.64 -4.20
N TYR A 158 6.23 1.14 -5.42
CA TYR A 158 6.05 2.56 -5.73
C TYR A 158 4.59 2.90 -5.98
N PRO A 159 4.15 4.14 -5.72
CA PRO A 159 2.78 4.53 -5.97
C PRO A 159 2.51 4.78 -7.45
N ALA A 160 1.33 4.38 -7.91
CA ALA A 160 0.75 4.75 -9.19
C ALA A 160 -0.72 5.14 -8.99
N PHE A 161 -1.00 6.14 -8.13
CA PHE A 161 -2.35 6.58 -7.82
C PHE A 161 -2.42 8.08 -7.52
N ALA A 162 -3.66 8.58 -7.49
CA ALA A 162 -3.99 9.94 -7.11
C ALA A 162 -5.26 9.95 -6.25
N TRP A 163 -5.43 10.98 -5.45
CA TRP A 163 -6.62 11.20 -4.62
C TRP A 163 -6.83 12.67 -4.29
N GLY A 164 -8.05 13.02 -3.88
CA GLY A 164 -8.33 14.30 -3.25
C GLY A 164 -8.34 14.18 -1.73
N ILE A 165 -7.71 15.09 -1.02
CA ILE A 165 -7.79 15.18 0.43
C ILE A 165 -8.69 16.33 0.80
N TRP A 166 -9.82 16.02 1.42
CA TRP A 166 -10.82 17.00 1.78
C TRP A 166 -10.61 17.53 3.19
N PHE A 167 -10.59 18.85 3.30
CA PHE A 167 -10.50 19.60 4.56
C PHE A 167 -11.67 20.54 4.71
N ARG A 168 -12.15 20.70 5.96
CA ARG A 168 -13.07 21.75 6.39
C ARG A 168 -12.48 22.42 7.63
N ASP A 169 -12.33 23.74 7.59
CA ASP A 169 -11.69 24.52 8.67
C ASP A 169 -10.32 23.95 9.06
N ASN A 170 -9.49 23.65 8.08
CA ASN A 170 -8.17 23.00 8.21
C ASN A 170 -8.18 21.63 8.90
N ARG A 171 -9.33 21.02 9.06
CA ARG A 171 -9.48 19.67 9.65
C ARG A 171 -9.75 18.65 8.56
N PHE A 172 -8.93 17.60 8.53
CA PHE A 172 -9.14 16.46 7.65
C PHE A 172 -10.54 15.87 7.81
N LYS A 173 -11.21 15.61 6.70
CA LYS A 173 -12.54 14.99 6.64
C LYS A 173 -12.50 13.60 6.01
N ALA A 174 -12.01 13.50 4.78
CA ALA A 174 -11.97 12.24 4.04
C ALA A 174 -10.92 12.27 2.92
N ILE A 175 -10.63 11.07 2.41
CA ILE A 175 -9.97 10.86 1.13
C ILE A 175 -11.06 10.71 0.08
N LEU A 176 -10.95 11.46 -1.00
CA LEU A 176 -11.82 11.38 -2.17
C LEU A 176 -11.10 10.61 -3.28
N ARG A 177 -11.80 9.67 -3.91
CA ARG A 177 -11.28 8.94 -5.07
C ARG A 177 -11.34 9.76 -6.35
N THR A 178 -12.27 10.69 -6.40
CA THR A 178 -12.39 11.66 -7.49
C THR A 178 -11.14 12.52 -7.55
N THR A 179 -10.58 12.66 -8.75
CA THR A 179 -9.40 13.48 -9.04
C THR A 179 -9.70 14.60 -10.03
N ASP A 180 -10.89 14.61 -10.64
CA ASP A 180 -11.34 15.65 -11.53
C ASP A 180 -12.17 16.68 -10.77
N PHE A 181 -11.66 17.90 -10.66
CA PHE A 181 -12.30 19.07 -10.07
C PHE A 181 -12.39 20.23 -11.09
N SER A 182 -12.56 19.90 -12.36
CA SER A 182 -12.64 20.87 -13.47
C SER A 182 -13.97 21.61 -13.58
N ASP A 183 -15.04 21.12 -12.92
CA ASP A 183 -16.35 21.79 -12.94
C ASP A 183 -16.30 23.11 -12.16
N LEU A 184 -16.17 24.21 -12.88
CA LEU A 184 -16.10 25.56 -12.34
C LEU A 184 -17.39 26.01 -11.62
N THR A 185 -18.48 25.27 -11.73
CA THR A 185 -19.70 25.52 -10.96
C THR A 185 -19.51 25.19 -9.49
N TYR A 186 -18.74 24.15 -9.21
CA TYR A 186 -18.52 23.62 -7.87
C TYR A 186 -17.12 23.88 -7.32
N TYR A 187 -16.10 24.05 -8.19
CA TYR A 187 -14.71 24.12 -7.74
C TYR A 187 -13.99 25.32 -8.35
N ARG A 188 -13.06 25.88 -7.61
CA ARG A 188 -12.09 26.88 -8.08
C ARG A 188 -10.70 26.52 -7.62
N ARG A 189 -9.81 26.32 -8.58
CA ARG A 189 -8.38 26.14 -8.29
C ARG A 189 -7.79 27.41 -7.69
N GLN A 190 -7.01 27.26 -6.62
CA GLN A 190 -6.33 28.32 -5.93
C GLN A 190 -4.86 28.43 -6.38
N SER A 191 -4.18 29.50 -5.98
CA SER A 191 -2.77 29.75 -6.34
C SER A 191 -1.81 28.72 -5.76
N ASP A 192 -2.15 28.08 -4.64
CA ASP A 192 -1.39 27.02 -4.00
C ASP A 192 -1.66 25.61 -4.60
N GLY A 193 -2.48 25.54 -5.64
CA GLY A 193 -2.84 24.30 -6.33
C GLY A 193 -4.01 23.55 -5.73
N THR A 194 -4.53 23.96 -4.58
CA THR A 194 -5.73 23.36 -3.97
C THR A 194 -7.02 23.80 -4.69
N TYR A 195 -8.12 23.11 -4.40
CA TYR A 195 -9.43 23.46 -4.93
C TYR A 195 -10.35 23.91 -3.81
N LYS A 196 -11.00 25.07 -3.99
CA LYS A 196 -12.03 25.58 -3.10
C LYS A 196 -13.41 25.21 -3.60
N VAL A 197 -14.23 24.63 -2.73
CA VAL A 197 -15.64 24.32 -3.00
C VAL A 197 -16.46 25.61 -3.02
N LEU A 198 -17.21 25.83 -4.09
CA LEU A 198 -17.99 27.07 -4.33
C LEU A 198 -19.44 26.96 -3.89
N LYS A 199 -20.02 25.76 -3.92
CA LYS A 199 -21.41 25.48 -3.55
C LYS A 199 -21.51 24.15 -2.83
N ASN A 200 -22.50 24.04 -1.93
CA ASN A 200 -22.81 22.77 -1.28
C ASN A 200 -23.27 21.74 -2.31
N HIS A 201 -22.71 20.55 -2.24
CA HIS A 201 -23.10 19.43 -3.09
C HIS A 201 -22.62 18.11 -2.50
N TYR A 202 -23.09 16.99 -3.06
CA TYR A 202 -22.63 15.66 -2.69
C TYR A 202 -21.56 15.17 -3.67
N LEU A 203 -20.49 14.60 -3.11
CA LEU A 203 -19.44 13.90 -3.85
C LEU A 203 -19.11 12.61 -3.10
N GLU A 204 -19.16 11.45 -3.77
CA GLU A 204 -18.84 10.13 -3.18
C GLU A 204 -19.53 9.88 -1.83
N SER A 205 -20.79 10.20 -1.69
CA SER A 205 -21.56 10.08 -0.45
C SER A 205 -21.17 11.08 0.67
N HIS A 206 -20.29 12.03 0.40
CA HIS A 206 -19.90 13.10 1.31
C HIS A 206 -20.59 14.40 0.96
N GLU A 207 -21.07 15.11 1.95
CA GLU A 207 -21.61 16.46 1.79
C GLU A 207 -20.49 17.50 1.90
N LEU A 208 -20.06 18.00 0.73
CA LEU A 208 -19.11 19.11 0.65
C LEU A 208 -19.85 20.44 0.82
N GLN A 209 -19.24 21.36 1.58
CA GLN A 209 -19.82 22.68 1.84
C GLN A 209 -19.00 23.77 1.17
N LYS A 210 -19.66 24.86 0.82
CA LYS A 210 -18.99 26.07 0.31
C LYS A 210 -17.88 26.50 1.29
N GLY A 211 -16.70 26.65 0.77
CA GLY A 211 -15.50 27.01 1.55
C GLY A 211 -14.60 25.84 1.89
N ASP A 212 -15.06 24.60 1.76
CA ASP A 212 -14.20 23.41 1.92
C ASP A 212 -13.02 23.48 0.94
N ILE A 213 -11.92 22.87 1.34
CA ILE A 213 -10.69 22.81 0.55
C ILE A 213 -10.38 21.37 0.20
N ILE A 214 -10.01 21.14 -1.06
CA ILE A 214 -9.55 19.85 -1.55
C ILE A 214 -8.10 20.01 -2.04
N ARG A 215 -7.19 19.24 -1.48
CA ARG A 215 -5.83 19.08 -1.95
C ARG A 215 -5.78 17.86 -2.87
N LEU A 216 -5.53 18.09 -4.16
CA LEU A 216 -5.32 17.01 -5.11
C LEU A 216 -3.86 16.56 -5.02
N GLU A 217 -3.66 15.29 -4.76
CA GLU A 217 -2.36 14.65 -4.71
C GLU A 217 -2.25 13.54 -5.74
N SER A 218 -1.06 13.38 -6.31
CA SER A 218 -0.76 12.30 -7.25
C SER A 218 0.67 11.83 -7.10
N SER A 219 0.89 10.57 -7.45
CA SER A 219 2.24 10.07 -7.66
C SER A 219 2.79 10.68 -8.96
N ARG A 220 3.92 11.38 -8.86
CA ARG A 220 4.58 12.01 -10.00
C ARG A 220 5.77 11.16 -10.41
N TYR A 221 5.89 10.90 -11.70
CA TYR A 221 6.97 10.07 -12.25
C TYR A 221 8.37 10.53 -11.81
N ASP A 222 8.65 11.84 -11.92
CA ASP A 222 9.93 12.40 -11.55
C ASP A 222 10.29 12.18 -10.07
N GLU A 223 9.31 12.20 -9.19
CA GLU A 223 9.48 11.97 -7.76
C GLU A 223 9.66 10.47 -7.46
N VAL A 224 8.86 9.62 -8.10
CA VAL A 224 9.00 8.16 -8.01
C VAL A 224 10.39 7.72 -8.49
N LEU A 225 10.86 8.25 -9.63
CA LEU A 225 12.17 7.93 -10.18
C LEU A 225 13.32 8.33 -9.24
N LYS A 226 13.26 9.52 -8.62
CA LYS A 226 14.26 9.95 -7.62
C LYS A 226 14.30 9.02 -6.40
N VAL A 227 13.14 8.61 -5.92
CA VAL A 227 13.05 7.67 -4.78
C VAL A 227 13.56 6.29 -5.17
N LYS A 228 13.25 5.81 -6.39
CA LYS A 228 13.78 4.56 -6.94
C LYS A 228 15.30 4.57 -6.99
N GLN A 229 15.91 5.60 -7.57
CA GLN A 229 17.36 5.77 -7.64
C GLN A 229 18.02 5.75 -6.25
N LEU A 230 17.37 6.38 -5.26
CA LEU A 230 17.86 6.38 -3.90
C LEU A 230 17.78 4.98 -3.26
N ALA A 231 16.65 4.28 -3.42
CA ALA A 231 16.42 2.96 -2.85
C ALA A 231 17.43 1.94 -3.40
N GLU A 232 17.60 1.86 -4.71
CA GLU A 232 18.56 0.99 -5.38
C GLU A 232 20.00 1.26 -4.97
N LYS A 233 20.39 2.54 -4.89
CA LYS A 233 21.73 2.93 -4.44
C LYS A 233 22.03 2.54 -2.99
N ARG A 234 21.02 2.54 -2.11
CA ARG A 234 21.21 2.38 -0.66
C ARG A 234 21.03 0.96 -0.18
N LEU A 235 20.12 0.22 -0.77
CA LEU A 235 19.78 -1.13 -0.31
C LEU A 235 20.62 -2.22 -0.99
N LYS A 236 21.36 -1.90 -2.06
CA LYS A 236 22.42 -2.72 -2.68
C LYS A 236 22.07 -4.21 -2.85
N ASP A 237 20.82 -4.50 -3.16
CA ASP A 237 20.42 -5.87 -3.47
C ASP A 237 20.42 -6.07 -4.99
N ASP A 238 21.12 -7.08 -5.47
CA ASP A 238 21.23 -7.35 -6.91
C ASP A 238 20.01 -8.06 -7.50
N SER A 239 19.08 -8.50 -6.65
CA SER A 239 17.89 -9.22 -7.08
C SER A 239 16.64 -8.73 -6.32
N TYR A 240 15.92 -7.78 -6.85
CA TYR A 240 14.66 -7.30 -6.28
C TYR A 240 13.58 -7.20 -7.35
N SER A 241 12.34 -7.27 -6.94
CA SER A 241 11.17 -6.99 -7.78
C SER A 241 10.66 -5.58 -7.56
N VAL A 242 10.11 -4.99 -8.62
CA VAL A 242 9.43 -3.69 -8.57
C VAL A 242 7.93 -3.91 -8.69
N LEU A 243 7.18 -3.28 -7.80
CA LEU A 243 5.73 -3.27 -7.81
C LEU A 243 5.22 -1.84 -8.00
N LEU A 244 4.20 -1.67 -8.83
CA LEU A 244 3.44 -0.41 -8.92
C LEU A 244 2.10 -0.59 -8.21
N TYR A 245 1.86 0.18 -7.17
CA TYR A 245 0.60 0.18 -6.44
C TYR A 245 -0.21 1.42 -6.81
N HIS A 246 -1.40 1.26 -7.42
CA HIS A 246 -2.05 0.00 -7.74
C HIS A 246 -2.49 -0.03 -9.21
N LEU A 247 -2.85 -1.21 -9.69
CA LEU A 247 -3.34 -1.41 -11.05
C LEU A 247 -4.79 -0.91 -11.16
N ASP A 248 -4.93 0.33 -11.58
CA ASP A 248 -6.19 0.99 -11.89
C ASP A 248 -6.02 1.80 -13.17
N SER A 249 -6.93 1.67 -14.12
CA SER A 249 -6.82 2.30 -15.44
C SER A 249 -6.71 3.83 -15.35
N THR A 250 -7.42 4.44 -14.42
CA THR A 250 -7.40 5.90 -14.22
C THR A 250 -6.06 6.35 -13.63
N CYS A 251 -5.50 5.58 -12.71
CA CYS A 251 -4.23 5.90 -12.07
C CYS A 251 -3.04 5.68 -13.01
N ILE A 252 -3.01 4.55 -13.71
CA ILE A 252 -1.94 4.20 -14.64
C ILE A 252 -1.92 5.14 -15.85
N SER A 253 -3.07 5.66 -16.30
CA SER A 253 -3.12 6.60 -17.42
C SER A 253 -2.41 7.93 -17.17
N ASN A 254 -1.97 8.21 -15.94
CA ASN A 254 -1.12 9.33 -15.60
C ASN A 254 0.36 9.13 -15.99
N TYR A 255 0.72 7.92 -16.41
CA TYR A 255 2.07 7.56 -16.85
C TYR A 255 2.05 7.16 -18.32
N THR A 256 3.11 7.48 -19.04
CA THR A 256 3.36 6.92 -20.37
C THR A 256 3.85 5.47 -20.24
N THR A 257 3.76 4.70 -21.33
CA THR A 257 4.30 3.33 -21.35
C THR A 257 5.80 3.32 -21.05
N ASP A 258 6.57 4.23 -21.66
CA ASP A 258 8.02 4.36 -21.45
C ASP A 258 8.38 4.67 -20.01
N GLU A 259 7.58 5.51 -19.32
CA GLU A 259 7.76 5.80 -17.90
C GLU A 259 7.51 4.56 -17.03
N ILE A 260 6.46 3.78 -17.35
CA ILE A 260 6.17 2.53 -16.65
C ILE A 260 7.30 1.51 -16.85
N GLU A 261 7.76 1.33 -18.10
CA GLU A 261 8.87 0.42 -18.42
C GLU A 261 10.13 0.84 -17.66
N THR A 262 10.48 2.16 -17.68
CA THR A 262 11.63 2.67 -16.93
C THR A 262 11.54 2.41 -15.42
N LEU A 263 10.33 2.41 -14.83
CA LEU A 263 10.17 2.08 -13.41
C LEU A 263 10.42 0.61 -13.12
N TYR A 264 10.19 -0.29 -14.06
CA TYR A 264 10.50 -1.72 -13.93
C TYR A 264 11.95 -2.06 -14.26
N ASP A 265 12.63 -1.25 -15.07
CA ASP A 265 14.04 -1.45 -15.39
C ASP A 265 14.90 -1.16 -14.15
N ARG A 266 16.01 -1.90 -14.06
CA ARG A 266 17.08 -1.58 -13.09
C ARG A 266 17.87 -0.38 -13.59
N LEU A 267 18.21 0.52 -12.69
CA LEU A 267 18.97 1.76 -13.00
C LEU A 267 20.46 1.57 -12.80
#